data_52b723b35bedad8e554372ce033d8300
#
_entry.id   52b723b35bedad8e554372ce033d8300
#
_cell.length_a   1.000
_cell.length_b   1.000
_cell.length_c   1.000
_cell.angle_alpha   90.00
_cell.angle_beta   90.00
_cell.angle_gamma   90.00
#
_symmetry.space_group_name_H-M   'P 1'
#
loop_
_entity.id
_entity.type
_entity.pdbx_description
1 polymer ?
#
loop_
_entity_poly.entity_id
_entity_poly.type
_entity_poly.pdbx_seq_one_letter_code
_entity_poly.pdbx_strand_id
1 'polypeptide(L)'
;PIDRKGTKCLKYDFAVERGMPADILPLWVADMDFQTSSYIQDAIVETASHGIFGYSESDDAYFEALQGWMRRRHQFEIEKKWVVKTPGIVLALAMAVKAYTKCGDGVLLQSPVYYPFSEVIRDNGRRVISNDLVLGEDNRYHIDFVDFEDKIVRENIKLFLLCNPHNPVGRVW
;
A
#
# COMPACT_ATOMS: atom_id res chain seq x y z
N PRO A 1 7.36 -23.96 2.88
CA PRO A 1 7.18 -23.14 1.67
C PRO A 1 6.61 -24.00 0.55
N ILE A 2 5.79 -23.40 -0.28
CA ILE A 2 5.20 -24.06 -1.45
C ILE A 2 5.96 -23.57 -2.68
N ASP A 3 6.32 -24.50 -3.58
CA ASP A 3 6.86 -24.12 -4.89
C ASP A 3 5.74 -23.48 -5.71
N ARG A 4 5.97 -22.24 -6.12
CA ARG A 4 5.01 -21.44 -6.90
C ARG A 4 5.39 -21.27 -8.36
N LYS A 5 6.45 -21.95 -8.83
CA LYS A 5 6.80 -21.96 -10.25
C LYS A 5 5.68 -22.62 -11.06
N GLY A 6 5.38 -22.07 -12.22
CA GLY A 6 4.28 -22.55 -13.08
C GLY A 6 2.88 -22.14 -12.63
N THR A 7 2.75 -21.33 -11.57
CA THR A 7 1.44 -20.87 -11.06
C THR A 7 1.07 -19.46 -11.55
N LYS A 8 1.81 -18.91 -12.50
CA LYS A 8 1.75 -17.52 -12.96
C LYS A 8 2.12 -16.52 -11.85
N CYS A 9 2.97 -16.96 -10.93
CA CYS A 9 3.48 -16.12 -9.85
C CYS A 9 4.44 -15.06 -10.39
N LEU A 10 4.15 -13.80 -10.10
CA LEU A 10 4.92 -12.66 -10.58
C LEU A 10 6.41 -12.76 -10.23
N LYS A 11 6.73 -13.25 -9.02
CA LYS A 11 8.10 -13.36 -8.53
C LYS A 11 8.94 -14.40 -9.28
N TYR A 12 8.33 -15.52 -9.66
CA TYR A 12 9.04 -16.68 -10.20
C TYR A 12 8.90 -16.81 -11.70
N ASP A 13 7.68 -16.67 -12.23
CA ASP A 13 7.38 -17.04 -13.60
C ASP A 13 7.65 -15.89 -14.59
N PHE A 14 7.76 -14.64 -14.11
CA PHE A 14 7.96 -13.45 -14.94
C PHE A 14 9.28 -12.72 -14.67
N ALA A 15 10.26 -13.38 -14.04
CA ALA A 15 11.56 -12.79 -13.72
C ALA A 15 12.33 -12.41 -14.99
N VAL A 16 12.41 -13.32 -15.96
CA VAL A 16 13.15 -13.13 -17.22
C VAL A 16 12.55 -12.00 -18.05
N GLU A 17 11.23 -11.92 -18.16
CA GLU A 17 10.53 -10.84 -18.87
C GLU A 17 10.79 -9.46 -18.25
N ARG A 18 11.18 -9.43 -16.99
CA ARG A 18 11.57 -8.21 -16.24
C ARG A 18 13.07 -7.96 -16.24
N GLY A 19 13.83 -8.68 -17.06
CA GLY A 19 15.26 -8.51 -17.18
C GLY A 19 16.07 -9.11 -16.02
N MET A 20 15.48 -9.98 -15.22
CA MET A 20 16.15 -10.67 -14.11
C MET A 20 16.58 -12.08 -14.52
N PRO A 21 17.65 -12.64 -13.92
CA PRO A 21 18.04 -14.02 -14.15
C PRO A 21 16.92 -15.01 -13.81
N ALA A 22 16.81 -16.11 -14.57
CA ALA A 22 15.78 -17.12 -14.37
C ALA A 22 15.89 -17.86 -13.01
N ASP A 23 17.06 -17.88 -12.44
CA ASP A 23 17.39 -18.54 -11.17
C ASP A 23 17.49 -17.57 -9.98
N ILE A 24 17.10 -16.31 -10.17
CA ILE A 24 17.17 -15.31 -9.10
C ILE A 24 16.34 -15.73 -7.89
N LEU A 25 16.88 -15.54 -6.69
CA LEU A 25 16.12 -15.62 -5.45
C LEU A 25 15.28 -14.33 -5.29
N PRO A 26 13.95 -14.38 -5.42
CA PRO A 26 13.14 -13.18 -5.38
C PRO A 26 12.95 -12.69 -3.95
N LEU A 27 13.42 -11.47 -3.66
CA LEU A 27 13.27 -10.79 -2.37
C LEU A 27 12.47 -9.47 -2.49
N TRP A 28 11.69 -9.30 -3.56
CA TRP A 28 11.09 -8.01 -3.92
C TRP A 28 9.57 -7.91 -3.69
N VAL A 29 8.77 -8.85 -4.09
CA VAL A 29 7.33 -8.83 -3.79
C VAL A 29 7.06 -9.50 -2.45
N ALA A 30 6.28 -8.87 -1.59
CA ALA A 30 6.06 -9.32 -0.21
C ALA A 30 5.02 -10.43 -0.05
N ASP A 31 4.51 -11.01 -1.14
CA ASP A 31 3.63 -12.16 -1.08
C ASP A 31 4.39 -13.40 -0.57
N MET A 32 3.84 -14.07 0.41
CA MET A 32 4.47 -15.20 1.09
C MET A 32 4.32 -16.50 0.30
N ASP A 33 5.31 -17.40 0.47
CA ASP A 33 5.31 -18.75 -0.12
C ASP A 33 4.81 -19.81 0.89
N PHE A 34 4.00 -19.38 1.85
CA PHE A 34 3.34 -20.23 2.83
C PHE A 34 1.84 -20.27 2.55
N GLN A 35 1.26 -21.46 2.73
CA GLN A 35 -0.17 -21.63 2.60
C GLN A 35 -0.91 -20.78 3.64
N THR A 36 -1.98 -20.11 3.23
CA THR A 36 -2.85 -19.38 4.15
C THR A 36 -3.62 -20.36 5.03
N SER A 37 -4.26 -19.86 6.11
CA SER A 37 -5.07 -20.66 7.01
C SER A 37 -6.19 -21.39 6.27
N SER A 38 -6.46 -22.66 6.68
CA SER A 38 -7.57 -23.44 6.13
C SER A 38 -8.92 -22.74 6.29
N TYR A 39 -9.13 -22.01 7.38
CA TYR A 39 -10.36 -21.23 7.59
C TYR A 39 -10.62 -20.22 6.48
N ILE A 40 -9.56 -19.58 5.95
CA ILE A 40 -9.67 -18.62 4.84
C ILE A 40 -9.94 -19.38 3.54
N GLN A 41 -9.23 -20.50 3.31
CA GLN A 41 -9.41 -21.31 2.11
C GLN A 41 -10.84 -21.88 2.04
N ASP A 42 -11.31 -22.45 3.15
CA ASP A 42 -12.64 -23.06 3.23
C ASP A 42 -13.75 -22.02 2.96
N ALA A 43 -13.63 -20.82 3.54
CA ALA A 43 -14.59 -19.73 3.29
C ALA A 43 -14.61 -19.28 1.82
N ILE A 44 -13.44 -19.23 1.16
CA ILE A 44 -13.35 -18.90 -0.27
C ILE A 44 -13.98 -20.01 -1.12
N VAL A 45 -13.69 -21.28 -0.82
CA VAL A 45 -14.24 -22.45 -1.52
C VAL A 45 -15.76 -22.50 -1.35
N GLU A 46 -16.26 -22.31 -0.14
CA GLU A 46 -17.70 -22.25 0.15
C GLU A 46 -18.39 -21.18 -0.67
N THR A 47 -17.84 -19.95 -0.65
CA THR A 47 -18.36 -18.82 -1.43
C THR A 47 -18.33 -19.11 -2.93
N ALA A 48 -17.26 -19.71 -3.45
CA ALA A 48 -17.13 -20.05 -4.86
C ALA A 48 -18.06 -21.19 -5.30
N SER A 49 -18.43 -22.10 -4.38
CA SER A 49 -19.20 -23.31 -4.69
C SER A 49 -20.63 -23.02 -5.17
N HIS A 50 -21.22 -21.87 -4.82
CA HIS A 50 -22.55 -21.55 -5.33
C HIS A 50 -22.56 -21.19 -6.83
N GLY A 51 -21.38 -20.89 -7.43
CA GLY A 51 -21.20 -20.77 -8.88
C GLY A 51 -21.83 -19.55 -9.55
N ILE A 52 -22.35 -18.58 -8.80
CA ILE A 52 -22.97 -17.36 -9.32
C ILE A 52 -22.15 -16.16 -8.83
N PHE A 53 -21.46 -15.49 -9.73
CA PHE A 53 -20.56 -14.36 -9.44
C PHE A 53 -21.20 -13.08 -9.95
N GLY A 54 -22.00 -12.46 -9.10
CA GLY A 54 -22.71 -11.20 -9.39
C GLY A 54 -22.27 -10.06 -8.49
N TYR A 55 -23.11 -9.07 -8.35
CA TYR A 55 -22.91 -7.97 -7.43
C TYR A 55 -23.19 -8.42 -6.00
N SER A 56 -22.23 -8.20 -5.12
CA SER A 56 -22.32 -8.51 -3.69
C SER A 56 -22.07 -7.26 -2.86
N GLU A 57 -22.68 -7.18 -1.69
CA GLU A 57 -22.49 -6.09 -0.75
C GLU A 57 -21.94 -6.62 0.57
N SER A 58 -21.17 -5.79 1.28
CA SER A 58 -20.67 -6.14 2.62
C SER A 58 -21.75 -5.89 3.65
N ASP A 59 -21.98 -6.88 4.48
CA ASP A 59 -22.94 -6.86 5.58
C ASP A 59 -22.34 -6.32 6.89
N ASP A 60 -23.12 -6.34 7.96
CA ASP A 60 -22.67 -5.90 9.27
C ASP A 60 -21.58 -6.79 9.83
N ALA A 61 -21.58 -8.10 9.54
CA ALA A 61 -20.54 -9.03 10.01
C ALA A 61 -19.16 -8.65 9.47
N TYR A 62 -19.06 -8.15 8.22
CA TYR A 62 -17.81 -7.63 7.68
C TYR A 62 -17.27 -6.44 8.52
N PHE A 63 -18.15 -5.48 8.85
CA PHE A 63 -17.74 -4.30 9.61
C PHE A 63 -17.41 -4.65 11.07
N GLU A 64 -18.15 -5.56 11.69
CA GLU A 64 -17.88 -6.05 13.05
C GLU A 64 -16.51 -6.76 13.11
N ALA A 65 -16.19 -7.58 12.12
CA ALA A 65 -14.88 -8.24 12.03
C ALA A 65 -13.73 -7.21 11.91
N LEU A 66 -13.90 -6.19 11.05
CA LEU A 66 -12.92 -5.12 10.88
C LEU A 66 -12.77 -4.29 12.16
N GLN A 67 -13.87 -3.84 12.77
CA GLN A 67 -13.84 -3.07 14.02
C GLN A 67 -13.22 -3.88 15.15
N GLY A 68 -13.58 -5.17 15.26
CA GLY A 68 -13.01 -6.08 16.24
C GLY A 68 -11.49 -6.25 16.06
N TRP A 69 -11.01 -6.34 14.82
CA TRP A 69 -9.58 -6.38 14.52
C TRP A 69 -8.89 -5.10 14.95
N MET A 70 -9.39 -3.94 14.52
CA MET A 70 -8.79 -2.63 14.82
C MET A 70 -8.72 -2.39 16.32
N ARG A 71 -9.78 -2.70 17.06
CA ARG A 71 -9.80 -2.59 18.51
C ARG A 71 -8.78 -3.50 19.20
N ARG A 72 -8.77 -4.80 18.84
CA ARG A 72 -7.91 -5.79 19.51
C ARG A 72 -6.42 -5.63 19.19
N ARG A 73 -6.10 -5.25 17.94
CA ARG A 73 -4.70 -5.21 17.46
C ARG A 73 -4.08 -3.83 17.52
N HIS A 74 -4.89 -2.80 17.41
CA HIS A 74 -4.40 -1.42 17.27
C HIS A 74 -4.95 -0.48 18.34
N GLN A 75 -5.80 -0.96 19.25
CA GLN A 75 -6.46 -0.14 20.27
C GLN A 75 -7.17 1.08 19.64
N PHE A 76 -7.71 0.88 18.45
CA PHE A 76 -8.32 1.91 17.64
C PHE A 76 -9.80 1.58 17.39
N GLU A 77 -10.67 2.43 17.94
CA GLU A 77 -12.12 2.31 17.73
C GLU A 77 -12.49 3.04 16.44
N ILE A 78 -13.08 2.30 15.50
CA ILE A 78 -13.56 2.85 14.23
C ILE A 78 -15.08 2.77 14.14
N GLU A 79 -15.68 3.73 13.43
CA GLU A 79 -17.11 3.72 13.13
C GLU A 79 -17.33 3.24 11.68
N LYS A 80 -18.43 2.49 11.45
CA LYS A 80 -18.80 2.00 10.11
C LYS A 80 -18.79 3.10 9.06
N LYS A 81 -19.27 4.30 9.39
CA LYS A 81 -19.32 5.46 8.49
C LYS A 81 -17.97 6.01 8.05
N TRP A 82 -16.87 5.62 8.74
CA TRP A 82 -15.51 6.04 8.38
C TRP A 82 -14.86 5.09 7.37
N VAL A 83 -15.47 3.93 7.12
CA VAL A 83 -14.88 2.89 6.30
C VAL A 83 -15.27 3.08 4.84
N VAL A 84 -14.26 3.29 4.00
CA VAL A 84 -14.41 3.32 2.54
C VAL A 84 -13.64 2.14 1.96
N LYS A 85 -14.34 1.26 1.26
CA LYS A 85 -13.74 0.08 0.62
C LYS A 85 -13.18 0.48 -0.75
N THR A 86 -11.96 0.03 -1.02
CA THR A 86 -11.31 0.20 -2.33
C THR A 86 -10.69 -1.12 -2.78
N PRO A 87 -10.50 -1.37 -4.08
CA PRO A 87 -9.84 -2.58 -4.59
C PRO A 87 -8.37 -2.71 -4.18
N GLY A 88 -7.81 -1.70 -3.51
CA GLY A 88 -6.44 -1.70 -3.00
C GLY A 88 -5.98 -0.29 -2.63
N ILE A 89 -4.92 -0.20 -1.82
CA ILE A 89 -4.41 1.07 -1.29
C ILE A 89 -3.88 1.97 -2.42
N VAL A 90 -3.28 1.43 -3.47
CA VAL A 90 -2.78 2.24 -4.60
C VAL A 90 -3.91 3.00 -5.27
N LEU A 91 -5.07 2.36 -5.48
CA LEU A 91 -6.26 3.06 -6.00
C LEU A 91 -6.77 4.10 -4.99
N ALA A 92 -6.78 3.79 -3.70
CA ALA A 92 -7.17 4.75 -2.66
C ALA A 92 -6.29 6.00 -2.68
N LEU A 93 -4.96 5.84 -2.83
CA LEU A 93 -4.03 6.96 -2.98
C LEU A 93 -4.34 7.79 -4.24
N ALA A 94 -4.60 7.14 -5.37
CA ALA A 94 -4.96 7.84 -6.61
C ALA A 94 -6.26 8.64 -6.44
N MET A 95 -7.25 8.09 -5.74
CA MET A 95 -8.50 8.79 -5.43
C MET A 95 -8.27 9.96 -4.49
N ALA A 96 -7.43 9.81 -3.46
CA ALA A 96 -7.06 10.90 -2.55
C ALA A 96 -6.36 12.04 -3.31
N VAL A 97 -5.40 11.72 -4.18
CA VAL A 97 -4.73 12.70 -5.03
C VAL A 97 -5.75 13.49 -5.86
N LYS A 98 -6.72 12.81 -6.48
CA LYS A 98 -7.77 13.47 -7.28
C LYS A 98 -8.73 14.31 -6.42
N ALA A 99 -9.10 13.82 -5.25
CA ALA A 99 -10.10 14.46 -4.40
C ALA A 99 -9.56 15.74 -3.73
N TYR A 100 -8.30 15.74 -3.34
CA TYR A 100 -7.71 16.83 -2.53
C TYR A 100 -6.80 17.78 -3.30
N THR A 101 -6.55 17.51 -4.58
CA THR A 101 -5.64 18.33 -5.39
C THR A 101 -6.18 18.57 -6.81
N LYS A 102 -5.60 19.57 -7.51
CA LYS A 102 -5.82 19.86 -8.93
C LYS A 102 -4.58 19.49 -9.75
N CYS A 103 -4.74 19.37 -11.07
CA CYS A 103 -3.59 19.22 -11.98
C CYS A 103 -2.57 20.33 -11.74
N GLY A 104 -1.29 19.94 -11.66
CA GLY A 104 -0.18 20.86 -11.41
C GLY A 104 0.12 21.12 -9.92
N ASP A 105 -0.76 20.79 -8.99
CA ASP A 105 -0.51 20.92 -7.56
C ASP A 105 0.67 20.02 -7.10
N GLY A 106 1.38 20.48 -6.08
CA GLY A 106 2.41 19.72 -5.39
C GLY A 106 1.78 18.72 -4.40
N VAL A 107 2.21 17.46 -4.48
CA VAL A 107 1.90 16.43 -3.48
C VAL A 107 3.20 15.97 -2.85
N LEU A 108 3.28 16.07 -1.52
CA LEU A 108 4.47 15.74 -0.76
C LEU A 108 4.51 14.25 -0.44
N LEU A 109 5.69 13.67 -0.53
CA LEU A 109 6.03 12.34 -0.02
C LEU A 109 7.45 12.34 0.55
N GLN A 110 7.88 11.25 1.15
CA GLN A 110 9.20 11.11 1.76
C GLN A 110 9.98 9.97 1.11
N SER A 111 10.99 10.30 0.29
CA SER A 111 11.83 9.29 -0.38
C SER A 111 13.01 8.82 0.51
N PRO A 112 13.48 7.54 0.35
CA PRO A 112 12.92 6.55 -0.53
C PRO A 112 11.59 5.99 -0.02
N VAL A 113 10.62 5.78 -0.91
CA VAL A 113 9.29 5.27 -0.58
C VAL A 113 8.84 4.24 -1.63
N TYR A 114 7.88 3.43 -1.29
CA TYR A 114 7.26 2.48 -2.22
C TYR A 114 6.82 3.19 -3.51
N TYR A 115 7.36 2.74 -4.64
CA TYR A 115 7.31 3.46 -5.91
C TYR A 115 5.89 3.89 -6.38
N PRO A 116 4.80 3.14 -6.11
CA PRO A 116 3.45 3.57 -6.52
C PRO A 116 2.99 4.89 -5.90
N PHE A 117 3.58 5.31 -4.77
CA PHE A 117 3.28 6.63 -4.19
C PHE A 117 3.61 7.76 -5.17
N SER A 118 4.78 7.70 -5.81
CA SER A 118 5.17 8.70 -6.80
C SER A 118 4.45 8.54 -8.13
N GLU A 119 4.16 7.30 -8.53
CA GLU A 119 3.44 7.01 -9.78
C GLU A 119 2.03 7.58 -9.73
N VAL A 120 1.25 7.30 -8.69
CA VAL A 120 -0.13 7.82 -8.60
C VAL A 120 -0.19 9.34 -8.62
N ILE A 121 0.85 10.04 -8.13
CA ILE A 121 0.93 11.50 -8.20
C ILE A 121 1.14 11.94 -9.66
N ARG A 122 2.17 11.39 -10.33
CA ARG A 122 2.54 11.74 -11.71
C ARG A 122 1.44 11.38 -12.71
N ASP A 123 0.91 10.17 -12.62
CA ASP A 123 -0.10 9.64 -13.55
C ASP A 123 -1.43 10.41 -13.47
N ASN A 124 -1.66 11.09 -12.36
CA ASN A 124 -2.79 11.98 -12.20
C ASN A 124 -2.47 13.46 -12.50
N GLY A 125 -1.30 13.77 -13.08
CA GLY A 125 -0.92 15.11 -13.50
C GLY A 125 -0.55 16.07 -12.38
N ARG A 126 -0.10 15.53 -11.22
CA ARG A 126 0.39 16.33 -10.09
C ARG A 126 1.92 16.28 -10.03
N ARG A 127 2.51 17.24 -9.34
CA ARG A 127 3.97 17.29 -9.13
C ARG A 127 4.35 16.51 -7.87
N VAL A 128 5.33 15.63 -8.00
CA VAL A 128 5.93 14.97 -6.84
C VAL A 128 6.90 15.93 -6.17
N ILE A 129 6.66 16.24 -4.93
CA ILE A 129 7.57 16.99 -4.06
C ILE A 129 8.10 16.03 -3.01
N SER A 130 9.42 15.83 -2.96
CA SER A 130 10.03 14.89 -2.04
C SER A 130 10.71 15.60 -0.88
N ASN A 131 10.33 15.26 0.34
CA ASN A 131 11.13 15.50 1.53
C ASN A 131 11.97 14.24 1.74
N ASP A 132 13.22 14.26 1.26
CA ASP A 132 14.06 13.08 1.30
C ASP A 132 14.47 12.75 2.73
N LEU A 133 14.31 11.47 3.08
CA LEU A 133 14.72 10.96 4.38
C LEU A 133 16.25 10.96 4.49
N VAL A 134 16.75 11.33 5.64
CA VAL A 134 18.19 11.37 5.94
C VAL A 134 18.61 10.09 6.64
N LEU A 135 19.60 9.40 6.10
CA LEU A 135 20.23 8.26 6.78
C LEU A 135 21.19 8.77 7.84
N GLY A 136 20.88 8.50 9.10
CA GLY A 136 21.70 8.88 10.24
C GLY A 136 22.92 7.95 10.46
N GLU A 137 23.82 8.36 11.33
CA GLU A 137 24.99 7.56 11.74
C GLU A 137 24.59 6.27 12.48
N ASP A 138 23.37 6.22 13.01
CA ASP A 138 22.74 5.05 13.62
C ASP A 138 22.20 4.02 12.60
N ASN A 139 22.46 4.23 11.30
CA ASN A 139 21.92 3.47 10.17
C ASN A 139 20.39 3.45 10.11
N ARG A 140 19.74 4.48 10.63
CA ARG A 140 18.29 4.64 10.55
C ARG A 140 17.94 5.88 9.75
N TYR A 141 16.82 5.80 9.06
CA TYR A 141 16.27 6.96 8.38
C TYR A 141 15.54 7.88 9.35
N HIS A 142 15.70 9.18 9.16
CA HIS A 142 15.10 10.26 9.91
C HIS A 142 14.40 11.24 8.98
N ILE A 143 13.36 11.89 9.50
CA ILE A 143 12.67 12.97 8.77
C ILE A 143 13.43 14.27 9.00
N ASP A 144 13.78 14.98 7.93
CA ASP A 144 14.21 16.37 8.02
C ASP A 144 12.98 17.28 8.09
N PHE A 145 12.61 17.65 9.31
CA PHE A 145 11.43 18.49 9.54
C PHE A 145 11.63 19.93 9.09
N VAL A 146 12.86 20.41 8.98
CA VAL A 146 13.15 21.77 8.47
C VAL A 146 12.86 21.82 6.96
N ASP A 147 13.39 20.86 6.22
CA ASP A 147 13.10 20.72 4.78
C ASP A 147 11.61 20.39 4.52
N PHE A 148 10.99 19.60 5.40
CA PHE A 148 9.57 19.27 5.33
C PHE A 148 8.70 20.51 5.40
N GLU A 149 8.91 21.37 6.40
CA GLU A 149 8.16 22.61 6.60
C GLU A 149 8.41 23.60 5.45
N ASP A 150 9.68 23.81 5.06
CA ASP A 150 10.05 24.68 3.96
C ASP A 150 9.33 24.28 2.66
N LYS A 151 9.32 22.99 2.32
CA LYS A 151 8.65 22.48 1.12
C LYS A 151 7.14 22.66 1.18
N ILE A 152 6.52 22.45 2.32
CA ILE A 152 5.07 22.67 2.46
C ILE A 152 4.71 24.12 2.12
N VAL A 153 5.48 25.07 2.64
CA VAL A 153 5.22 26.51 2.46
C VAL A 153 5.58 26.94 1.04
N ARG A 154 6.81 26.67 0.61
CA ARG A 154 7.35 27.16 -0.68
C ARG A 154 6.63 26.55 -1.89
N GLU A 155 6.31 25.26 -1.84
CA GLU A 155 5.65 24.56 -2.93
C GLU A 155 4.11 24.59 -2.82
N ASN A 156 3.58 25.27 -1.80
CA ASN A 156 2.14 25.38 -1.53
C ASN A 156 1.44 23.99 -1.54
N ILE A 157 2.01 23.06 -0.78
CA ILE A 157 1.57 21.67 -0.76
C ILE A 157 0.12 21.55 -0.32
N LYS A 158 -0.66 20.73 -1.04
CA LYS A 158 -2.10 20.48 -0.76
C LYS A 158 -2.35 19.12 -0.14
N LEU A 159 -1.44 18.17 -0.34
CA LEU A 159 -1.58 16.81 0.14
C LEU A 159 -0.21 16.25 0.50
N PHE A 160 -0.13 15.59 1.64
CA PHE A 160 1.01 14.78 2.04
C PHE A 160 0.59 13.31 2.07
N LEU A 161 1.34 12.44 1.41
CA LEU A 161 1.17 11.00 1.43
C LEU A 161 2.20 10.36 2.37
N LEU A 162 1.76 10.03 3.59
CA LEU A 162 2.59 9.36 4.59
C LEU A 162 2.60 7.85 4.34
N CYS A 163 3.78 7.27 4.22
CA CYS A 163 3.98 5.82 4.25
C CYS A 163 4.32 5.37 5.68
N ASN A 164 3.41 4.65 6.35
CA ASN A 164 3.65 4.17 7.71
C ASN A 164 2.92 2.84 7.98
N PRO A 165 3.60 1.74 8.33
CA PRO A 165 5.06 1.55 8.36
C PRO A 165 5.72 1.87 7.02
N HIS A 166 6.91 2.51 7.06
CA HIS A 166 7.53 3.09 5.86
C HIS A 166 8.31 2.05 5.05
N ASN A 167 7.82 1.73 3.88
CA ASN A 167 8.45 0.84 2.91
C ASN A 167 9.24 1.68 1.87
N PRO A 168 10.52 1.39 1.56
CA PRO A 168 11.29 0.22 1.97
C PRO A 168 12.18 0.43 3.20
N VAL A 169 12.19 1.57 3.85
CA VAL A 169 13.17 1.93 4.88
C VAL A 169 12.95 1.24 6.24
N GLY A 170 11.83 0.57 6.42
CA GLY A 170 11.55 -0.22 7.63
C GLY A 170 11.33 0.62 8.90
N ARG A 171 10.80 1.84 8.75
CA ARG A 171 10.50 2.73 9.89
C ARG A 171 9.03 2.73 10.23
N VAL A 172 8.73 2.85 11.53
CA VAL A 172 7.43 3.25 12.07
C VAL A 172 7.64 4.62 12.68
N TRP A 173 6.88 5.59 12.20
CA TRP A 173 6.97 6.99 12.60
C TRP A 173 6.11 7.29 13.83
#